data_c9463157f5dcff127272cb810733037a
#
_entry.id   c9463157f5dcff127272cb810733037a
#
_cell.length_a   1.000
_cell.length_b   1.000
_cell.length_c   1.000
_cell.angle_alpha   90.00
_cell.angle_beta   90.00
_cell.angle_gamma   90.00
#
_symmetry.space_group_name_H-M   'P 1'
#
loop_
_entity.id
_entity.type
_entity.pdbx_description
1 polymer ?
#
loop_
_entity_poly.entity_id
_entity_poly.type
_entity_poly.pdbx_seq_one_letter_code
_entity_poly.pdbx_strand_id
1 'polypeptide(L)'
;MAENNRFTKATWKTMEQLLEVDNLDEALSGSLEIIIRELDSEAGAIWYLDPKTDRLSPVFHVGPADISNISVENGIGLEGVVTKTGKSILVTDPQNDPRFEGSVFEDSGIEAKTMICVPLNNLNDIIGCVQLINKNDGTEYTEEELQLCERMASLAAMTIDEKGLIIPEEEEKEVLISLRDVTKEFPSGDGVLQVLKGINLDIYKNEFVVVLGESGCGKSTMMNIVGGMEALTDGKLLVEEKDFSHPTDADLTEFRRKYIGFIFQSYNLMPNLTAVENVRFVAELVDEPMDSAEAIAKVNLSDRADNYPGQLSGGQQQRVSIARAIVKRPKLILADEPTAALDYTTSIEVLKVVEDIVRDEGTTVMMVTHNPEIAKMADRVVKVRSGKIASIKRNLHPLHAEELVW
;
A
#
# COMPACT_ATOMS: atom_id res chain seq x y z
N MET A 1 25.86 35.74 19.30
CA MET A 1 26.82 35.91 18.18
C MET A 1 27.34 34.58 17.64
N ALA A 2 27.60 33.58 18.46
CA ALA A 2 28.07 32.26 17.97
C ALA A 2 26.95 31.45 17.26
N GLU A 3 25.73 31.48 17.80
CA GLU A 3 24.56 30.80 17.22
C GLU A 3 24.14 31.40 15.87
N ASN A 4 24.10 32.70 15.75
CA ASN A 4 23.79 33.39 14.50
C ASN A 4 24.79 33.05 13.38
N ASN A 5 26.03 32.69 13.74
CA ASN A 5 27.06 32.26 12.81
C ASN A 5 26.88 30.79 12.36
N ARG A 6 26.35 29.94 13.23
CA ARG A 6 26.02 28.54 12.91
C ARG A 6 24.88 28.46 11.90
N PHE A 7 23.79 29.17 12.15
CA PHE A 7 22.62 29.19 11.27
C PHE A 7 22.90 29.78 9.89
N THR A 8 23.66 30.88 9.82
CA THR A 8 24.11 31.46 8.55
C THR A 8 24.98 30.50 7.76
N LYS A 9 25.84 29.73 8.44
CA LYS A 9 26.73 28.76 7.81
C LYS A 9 25.94 27.52 7.29
N ALA A 10 24.91 27.05 8.03
CA ALA A 10 24.06 25.94 7.61
C ALA A 10 23.26 26.32 6.35
N THR A 11 22.62 27.49 6.36
CA THR A 11 21.87 28.01 5.20
C THR A 11 22.78 28.16 3.98
N TRP A 12 24.01 28.68 4.16
CA TRP A 12 24.96 28.82 3.07
C TRP A 12 25.41 27.49 2.48
N LYS A 13 25.70 26.47 3.32
CA LYS A 13 26.07 25.14 2.87
C LYS A 13 24.94 24.47 2.09
N THR A 14 23.69 24.61 2.54
CA THR A 14 22.54 24.08 1.81
C THR A 14 22.37 24.75 0.45
N MET A 15 22.53 26.06 0.39
CA MET A 15 22.51 26.83 -0.85
C MET A 15 23.63 26.38 -1.82
N GLU A 16 24.85 26.20 -1.33
CA GLU A 16 25.99 25.71 -2.09
C GLU A 16 25.70 24.29 -2.65
N GLN A 17 25.18 23.37 -1.82
CA GLN A 17 24.77 22.04 -2.22
C GLN A 17 23.68 22.05 -3.31
N LEU A 18 22.68 22.90 -3.18
CA LEU A 18 21.59 23.02 -4.15
C LEU A 18 22.03 23.63 -5.48
N LEU A 19 23.03 24.50 -5.49
CA LEU A 19 23.51 25.22 -6.68
C LEU A 19 24.62 24.49 -7.45
N GLU A 20 25.50 23.78 -6.73
CA GLU A 20 26.71 23.15 -7.32
C GLU A 20 26.45 21.74 -7.86
N VAL A 21 25.37 21.06 -7.44
CA VAL A 21 25.06 19.69 -7.87
C VAL A 21 24.08 19.74 -9.04
N ASP A 22 24.43 19.12 -10.15
CA ASP A 22 23.58 19.08 -11.35
C ASP A 22 22.40 18.10 -11.21
N ASN A 23 22.52 17.11 -10.32
CA ASN A 23 21.48 16.13 -10.04
C ASN A 23 20.61 16.62 -8.88
N LEU A 24 19.31 16.86 -9.16
CA LEU A 24 18.34 17.33 -8.17
C LEU A 24 18.20 16.39 -6.97
N ASP A 25 18.22 15.06 -7.21
CA ASP A 25 18.09 14.05 -6.16
C ASP A 25 19.26 14.10 -5.18
N GLU A 26 20.48 14.22 -5.69
CA GLU A 26 21.68 14.44 -4.88
C GLU A 26 21.64 15.79 -4.12
N ALA A 27 21.15 16.84 -4.77
CA ALA A 27 21.03 18.15 -4.17
C ALA A 27 20.06 18.15 -2.98
N LEU A 28 18.88 17.57 -3.16
CA LEU A 28 17.84 17.51 -2.13
C LEU A 28 18.19 16.55 -0.99
N SER A 29 18.70 15.34 -1.30
CA SER A 29 19.14 14.39 -0.28
C SER A 29 20.31 14.97 0.54
N GLY A 30 21.32 15.55 -0.11
CA GLY A 30 22.43 16.21 0.58
C GLY A 30 21.99 17.41 1.42
N SER A 31 21.00 18.19 0.96
CA SER A 31 20.41 19.28 1.75
C SER A 31 19.70 18.77 2.99
N LEU A 32 18.91 17.70 2.88
CA LEU A 32 18.25 17.06 4.02
C LEU A 32 19.27 16.54 5.04
N GLU A 33 20.35 15.90 4.60
CA GLU A 33 21.45 15.46 5.47
C GLU A 33 22.12 16.64 6.21
N ILE A 34 22.30 17.78 5.54
CA ILE A 34 22.82 18.98 6.16
C ILE A 34 21.86 19.49 7.25
N ILE A 35 20.56 19.55 6.95
CA ILE A 35 19.54 19.98 7.91
C ILE A 35 19.55 19.08 9.15
N ILE A 36 19.49 17.77 8.95
CA ILE A 36 19.48 16.75 10.02
C ILE A 36 20.73 16.91 10.90
N ARG A 37 21.90 17.02 10.29
CA ARG A 37 23.16 17.16 11.04
C ARG A 37 23.26 18.48 11.81
N GLU A 38 22.85 19.60 11.22
CA GLU A 38 22.97 20.92 11.86
C GLU A 38 21.93 21.12 12.98
N LEU A 39 20.78 20.42 12.90
CA LEU A 39 19.76 20.43 13.94
C LEU A 39 19.87 19.24 14.90
N ASP A 40 20.86 18.38 14.71
CA ASP A 40 21.10 17.17 15.52
C ASP A 40 19.87 16.25 15.59
N SER A 41 19.19 16.10 14.44
CA SER A 41 17.96 15.31 14.35
C SER A 41 18.26 13.81 14.19
N GLU A 42 17.42 12.94 14.74
CA GLU A 42 17.52 11.49 14.60
C GLU A 42 17.12 11.04 13.18
N ALA A 43 16.08 11.65 12.64
CA ALA A 43 15.57 11.35 11.31
C ALA A 43 14.93 12.58 10.65
N GLY A 44 14.76 12.54 9.34
CA GLY A 44 14.03 13.53 8.59
C GLY A 44 13.61 13.05 7.20
N ALA A 45 12.65 13.73 6.62
CA ALA A 45 12.11 13.41 5.30
C ALA A 45 11.71 14.69 4.54
N ILE A 46 11.81 14.62 3.22
CA ILE A 46 11.17 15.55 2.29
C ILE A 46 9.97 14.82 1.69
N TRP A 47 8.79 15.37 1.90
CA TRP A 47 7.53 14.88 1.39
C TRP A 47 7.09 15.73 0.20
N TYR A 48 6.66 15.07 -0.87
CA TYR A 48 6.11 15.72 -2.05
C TYR A 48 4.60 15.54 -2.10
N LEU A 49 3.87 16.61 -2.41
CA LEU A 49 2.43 16.59 -2.62
C LEU A 49 2.14 16.40 -4.12
N ASP A 50 1.62 15.25 -4.48
CA ASP A 50 1.18 14.98 -5.84
C ASP A 50 -0.14 15.75 -6.12
N PRO A 51 -0.13 16.71 -7.05
CA PRO A 51 -1.33 17.51 -7.35
C PRO A 51 -2.44 16.73 -8.04
N LYS A 52 -2.17 15.53 -8.61
CA LYS A 52 -3.17 14.69 -9.28
C LYS A 52 -3.95 13.84 -8.28
N THR A 53 -3.25 13.28 -7.29
CA THR A 53 -3.83 12.35 -6.32
C THR A 53 -4.19 13.00 -4.98
N ASP A 54 -3.74 14.25 -4.74
CA ASP A 54 -3.84 14.99 -3.48
C ASP A 54 -3.26 14.19 -2.29
N ARG A 55 -2.15 13.48 -2.54
CA ARG A 55 -1.45 12.66 -1.55
C ARG A 55 0.01 13.05 -1.42
N LEU A 56 0.56 12.86 -0.22
CA LEU A 56 1.96 13.08 0.11
C LEU A 56 2.71 11.75 0.10
N SER A 57 3.88 11.75 -0.52
CA SER A 57 4.82 10.64 -0.48
C SER A 57 6.22 11.15 -0.15
N PRO A 58 7.02 10.45 0.67
CA PRO A 58 8.39 10.84 0.95
C PRO A 58 9.25 10.58 -0.29
N VAL A 59 9.88 11.63 -0.80
CA VAL A 59 10.80 11.53 -1.95
C VAL A 59 12.24 11.32 -1.49
N PHE A 60 12.60 11.87 -0.31
CA PHE A 60 13.90 11.66 0.33
C PHE A 60 13.68 11.46 1.81
N HIS A 61 14.44 10.56 2.40
CA HIS A 61 14.45 10.37 3.85
C HIS A 61 15.83 9.93 4.34
N VAL A 62 16.13 10.30 5.57
CA VAL A 62 17.34 9.92 6.30
C VAL A 62 16.91 9.50 7.69
N GLY A 63 17.34 8.33 8.14
CA GLY A 63 17.00 7.79 9.45
C GLY A 63 16.96 6.27 9.46
N PRO A 64 16.71 5.64 10.62
CA PRO A 64 16.73 4.18 10.76
C PRO A 64 15.55 3.46 10.11
N ALA A 65 14.48 4.22 9.75
CA ALA A 65 13.27 3.67 9.18
C ALA A 65 13.20 3.92 7.68
N ASP A 66 12.83 2.89 6.92
CA ASP A 66 12.44 3.05 5.52
C ASP A 66 10.98 3.49 5.44
N ILE A 67 10.75 4.75 5.08
CA ILE A 67 9.43 5.33 4.89
C ILE A 67 9.11 5.58 3.40
N SER A 68 9.98 5.19 2.47
CA SER A 68 9.85 5.46 1.03
C SER A 68 8.53 4.99 0.42
N ASN A 69 7.88 4.04 1.06
CA ASN A 69 6.66 3.41 0.58
C ASN A 69 5.37 3.91 1.27
N ILE A 70 5.46 5.01 2.03
CA ILE A 70 4.31 5.57 2.74
C ILE A 70 3.64 6.63 1.86
N SER A 71 2.31 6.64 1.84
CA SER A 71 1.52 7.70 1.21
C SER A 71 0.43 8.18 2.16
N VAL A 72 0.38 9.49 2.40
CA VAL A 72 -0.54 10.15 3.34
C VAL A 72 -1.48 11.08 2.56
N GLU A 73 -2.74 11.13 2.95
CA GLU A 73 -3.72 12.05 2.36
C GLU A 73 -3.46 13.50 2.82
N ASN A 74 -3.59 14.47 1.91
CA ASN A 74 -3.43 15.88 2.23
C ASN A 74 -4.45 16.34 3.30
N GLY A 75 -3.95 16.81 4.43
CA GLY A 75 -4.74 17.17 5.60
C GLY A 75 -4.77 16.10 6.70
N ILE A 76 -4.19 14.93 6.48
CA ILE A 76 -4.03 13.87 7.48
C ILE A 76 -2.57 13.81 7.93
N GLY A 77 -2.33 13.59 9.20
CA GLY A 77 -1.00 13.65 9.81
C GLY A 77 -0.47 15.08 9.93
N LEU A 78 0.70 15.25 10.53
CA LEU A 78 1.35 16.57 10.64
C LEU A 78 1.77 17.08 9.26
N GLU A 79 2.26 16.19 8.39
CA GLU A 79 2.68 16.44 7.02
C GLU A 79 1.52 17.00 6.18
N GLY A 80 0.38 16.29 6.23
CA GLY A 80 -0.80 16.69 5.50
C GLY A 80 -1.43 17.97 6.03
N VAL A 81 -1.40 18.21 7.34
CA VAL A 81 -1.89 19.47 7.93
C VAL A 81 -1.00 20.65 7.50
N VAL A 82 0.31 20.47 7.46
CA VAL A 82 1.26 21.52 7.03
C VAL A 82 1.04 21.85 5.55
N THR A 83 0.92 20.86 4.69
CA THR A 83 0.71 21.09 3.26
C THR A 83 -0.66 21.70 2.96
N LYS A 84 -1.70 21.33 3.71
CA LYS A 84 -3.04 21.90 3.55
C LYS A 84 -3.17 23.33 4.06
N THR A 85 -2.46 23.66 5.15
CA THR A 85 -2.60 24.97 5.81
C THR A 85 -1.51 25.97 5.45
N GLY A 86 -0.37 25.51 4.93
CA GLY A 86 0.82 26.32 4.68
C GLY A 86 1.51 26.82 5.95
N LYS A 87 1.19 26.26 7.12
CA LYS A 87 1.73 26.69 8.40
C LYS A 87 2.66 25.65 8.96
N SER A 88 3.85 26.09 9.33
CA SER A 88 4.82 25.25 10.03
C SER A 88 4.29 24.80 11.39
N ILE A 89 4.72 23.61 11.80
CA ILE A 89 4.33 22.98 13.06
C ILE A 89 5.59 22.56 13.81
N LEU A 90 5.65 22.94 15.09
CA LEU A 90 6.57 22.41 16.08
C LEU A 90 5.74 21.66 17.13
N VAL A 91 6.07 20.39 17.37
CA VAL A 91 5.38 19.53 18.33
C VAL A 91 6.40 18.96 19.29
N THR A 92 6.17 19.17 20.59
CA THR A 92 7.04 18.67 21.68
C THR A 92 6.50 17.40 22.34
N ASP A 93 5.27 17.01 22.02
CA ASP A 93 4.63 15.77 22.46
C ASP A 93 3.71 15.23 21.34
N PRO A 94 4.28 14.61 20.29
CA PRO A 94 3.49 14.11 19.18
C PRO A 94 2.45 13.06 19.56
N GLN A 95 2.73 12.22 20.56
CA GLN A 95 1.83 11.15 21.00
C GLN A 95 0.48 11.67 21.54
N ASN A 96 0.46 12.88 22.07
CA ASN A 96 -0.73 13.54 22.58
C ASN A 96 -1.28 14.63 21.61
N ASP A 97 -0.65 14.86 20.47
CA ASP A 97 -1.15 15.80 19.47
C ASP A 97 -2.24 15.13 18.59
N PRO A 98 -3.47 15.68 18.56
CA PRO A 98 -4.58 15.08 17.81
C PRO A 98 -4.37 15.04 16.29
N ARG A 99 -3.37 15.76 15.77
CA ARG A 99 -3.00 15.78 14.35
C ARG A 99 -1.98 14.71 14.00
N PHE A 100 -1.33 14.11 15.01
CA PHE A 100 -0.30 13.10 14.82
C PHE A 100 -0.91 11.77 14.40
N GLU A 101 -0.51 11.27 13.24
CA GLU A 101 -0.92 9.96 12.74
C GLU A 101 0.18 8.93 13.02
N GLY A 102 0.14 8.35 14.21
CA GLY A 102 1.17 7.42 14.72
C GLY A 102 1.36 6.16 13.88
N SER A 103 0.34 5.78 13.08
CA SER A 103 0.41 4.60 12.21
C SER A 103 1.52 4.68 11.14
N VAL A 104 1.94 5.88 10.78
CA VAL A 104 3.06 6.12 9.84
C VAL A 104 4.38 5.63 10.44
N PHE A 105 4.50 5.61 11.77
CA PHE A 105 5.73 5.29 12.50
C PHE A 105 5.69 3.93 13.21
N GLU A 106 4.54 3.24 13.25
CA GLU A 106 4.38 1.95 13.97
C GLU A 106 5.41 0.88 13.59
N ASP A 107 5.79 0.84 12.31
CA ASP A 107 6.76 -0.13 11.78
C ASP A 107 8.19 0.44 11.67
N SER A 108 8.39 1.72 12.02
CA SER A 108 9.67 2.40 11.81
C SER A 108 10.68 2.17 12.94
N GLY A 109 10.24 1.69 14.10
CA GLY A 109 11.05 1.59 15.29
C GLY A 109 11.42 2.95 15.91
N ILE A 110 10.90 4.06 15.38
CA ILE A 110 11.11 5.41 15.90
C ILE A 110 9.91 5.79 16.77
N GLU A 111 10.16 6.08 18.04
CA GLU A 111 9.19 6.73 18.92
C GLU A 111 9.32 8.24 18.77
N ALA A 112 8.35 8.88 18.11
CA ALA A 112 8.35 10.33 17.94
C ALA A 112 8.12 11.03 19.29
N LYS A 113 9.10 11.84 19.72
CA LYS A 113 9.09 12.62 20.99
C LYS A 113 8.98 14.12 20.74
N THR A 114 9.60 14.59 19.65
CA THR A 114 9.52 15.98 19.21
C THR A 114 9.65 16.02 17.70
N MET A 115 8.92 16.93 17.04
CA MET A 115 8.88 17.02 15.59
C MET A 115 8.81 18.46 15.11
N ILE A 116 9.49 18.71 13.99
CA ILE A 116 9.29 19.90 13.15
C ILE A 116 8.71 19.45 11.82
N CYS A 117 7.69 20.15 11.34
CA CYS A 117 7.19 19.98 9.98
C CYS A 117 6.98 21.37 9.36
N VAL A 118 7.63 21.66 8.23
CA VAL A 118 7.60 22.95 7.54
C VAL A 118 7.21 22.79 6.09
N PRO A 119 6.40 23.70 5.51
CA PRO A 119 5.96 23.57 4.12
C PRO A 119 7.11 23.85 3.14
N LEU A 120 7.11 23.14 2.02
CA LEU A 120 7.87 23.47 0.83
C LEU A 120 7.00 24.38 -0.04
N ASN A 121 7.22 25.69 0.12
CA ASN A 121 6.47 26.71 -0.63
C ASN A 121 7.32 27.20 -1.80
N ASN A 122 6.81 27.03 -3.02
CA ASN A 122 7.24 27.87 -4.12
C ASN A 122 6.39 29.16 -4.15
N LEU A 123 6.64 30.04 -5.13
CA LEU A 123 6.03 31.39 -5.15
C LEU A 123 4.50 31.44 -5.09
N ASN A 124 3.80 30.35 -5.46
CA ASN A 124 2.34 30.33 -5.59
C ASN A 124 1.68 29.11 -4.93
N ASP A 125 2.39 27.99 -4.77
CA ASP A 125 1.82 26.72 -4.35
C ASP A 125 2.66 26.01 -3.30
N ILE A 126 2.01 25.15 -2.52
CA ILE A 126 2.68 24.24 -1.59
C ILE A 126 2.93 22.93 -2.33
N ILE A 127 4.21 22.60 -2.54
CA ILE A 127 4.64 21.41 -3.28
C ILE A 127 4.96 20.21 -2.38
N GLY A 128 4.92 20.41 -1.05
CA GLY A 128 5.22 19.37 -0.09
C GLY A 128 5.61 19.93 1.28
N CYS A 129 6.37 19.16 2.06
CA CYS A 129 6.91 19.61 3.35
C CYS A 129 8.24 18.91 3.68
N VAL A 130 9.00 19.53 4.57
CA VAL A 130 10.17 18.94 5.25
C VAL A 130 9.75 18.57 6.67
N GLN A 131 10.03 17.35 7.07
CA GLN A 131 9.77 16.81 8.40
C GLN A 131 11.08 16.41 9.07
N LEU A 132 11.24 16.76 10.34
CA LEU A 132 12.33 16.31 11.21
C LEU A 132 11.74 15.66 12.45
N ILE A 133 12.40 14.61 12.92
CA ILE A 133 11.94 13.81 14.05
C ILE A 133 13.07 13.66 15.04
N ASN A 134 12.77 13.91 16.30
CA ASN A 134 13.64 13.79 17.47
C ASN A 134 14.99 14.49 17.34
N LYS A 135 15.56 14.87 18.46
CA LYS A 135 16.95 15.27 18.57
C LYS A 135 17.76 14.17 19.25
N ASN A 136 18.98 13.92 18.75
CA ASN A 136 19.85 12.88 19.28
C ASN A 136 20.25 13.13 20.74
N ASP A 137 20.30 14.40 21.17
CA ASP A 137 20.60 14.79 22.55
C ASP A 137 19.38 14.65 23.50
N GLY A 138 18.20 14.27 22.96
CA GLY A 138 16.96 14.09 23.70
C GLY A 138 16.28 15.40 24.12
N THR A 139 16.74 16.55 23.67
CA THR A 139 16.08 17.85 23.91
C THR A 139 14.95 18.08 22.90
N GLU A 140 14.07 19.04 23.22
CA GLU A 140 13.03 19.48 22.29
C GLU A 140 13.58 20.43 21.24
N TYR A 141 12.92 20.51 20.07
CA TYR A 141 13.20 21.57 19.09
C TYR A 141 12.74 22.93 19.61
N THR A 142 13.47 23.97 19.18
CA THR A 142 13.20 25.36 19.52
C THR A 142 12.55 26.10 18.36
N GLU A 143 11.93 27.24 18.63
CA GLU A 143 11.38 28.15 17.63
C GLU A 143 12.44 28.68 16.66
N GLU A 144 13.69 28.87 17.12
CA GLU A 144 14.81 29.27 16.28
C GLU A 144 15.21 28.17 15.28
N GLU A 145 15.16 26.91 15.72
CA GLU A 145 15.40 25.74 14.86
C GLU A 145 14.27 25.55 13.85
N LEU A 146 13.01 25.79 14.23
CA LEU A 146 11.89 25.83 13.29
C LEU A 146 12.12 26.87 12.18
N GLN A 147 12.49 28.11 12.53
CA GLN A 147 12.78 29.17 11.56
C GLN A 147 13.97 28.83 10.65
N LEU A 148 14.97 28.12 11.16
CA LEU A 148 16.07 27.64 10.32
C LEU A 148 15.57 26.62 9.31
N CYS A 149 14.77 25.63 9.75
CA CYS A 149 14.17 24.63 8.87
C CYS A 149 13.30 25.27 7.78
N GLU A 150 12.48 26.29 8.12
CA GLU A 150 11.68 27.06 7.15
C GLU A 150 12.52 27.71 6.04
N ARG A 151 13.66 28.33 6.40
CA ARG A 151 14.55 28.94 5.40
C ARG A 151 15.16 27.91 4.47
N MET A 152 15.59 26.78 5.01
CA MET A 152 16.18 25.69 4.23
C MET A 152 15.14 25.03 3.33
N ALA A 153 13.92 24.82 3.83
CA ALA A 153 12.80 24.32 3.05
C ALA A 153 12.44 25.26 1.88
N SER A 154 12.48 26.57 2.10
CA SER A 154 12.24 27.56 1.03
C SER A 154 13.30 27.50 -0.07
N LEU A 155 14.58 27.29 0.28
CA LEU A 155 15.64 27.11 -0.71
C LEU A 155 15.45 25.82 -1.50
N ALA A 156 15.08 24.70 -0.85
CA ALA A 156 14.79 23.44 -1.50
C ALA A 156 13.60 23.57 -2.46
N ALA A 157 12.52 24.26 -2.05
CA ALA A 157 11.35 24.49 -2.90
C ALA A 157 11.69 25.29 -4.17
N MET A 158 12.51 26.32 -4.06
CA MET A 158 12.97 27.09 -5.23
C MET A 158 13.78 26.23 -6.22
N THR A 159 14.60 25.32 -5.71
CA THR A 159 15.42 24.44 -6.55
C THR A 159 14.55 23.38 -7.27
N ILE A 160 13.55 22.85 -6.58
CA ILE A 160 12.56 21.93 -7.17
C ILE A 160 11.83 22.62 -8.33
N ASP A 161 11.42 23.86 -8.16
CA ASP A 161 10.71 24.63 -9.20
C ASP A 161 11.61 24.93 -10.41
N GLU A 162 12.87 25.27 -10.17
CA GLU A 162 13.83 25.63 -11.24
C GLU A 162 14.35 24.41 -12.03
N LYS A 163 14.67 23.31 -11.34
CA LYS A 163 15.28 22.11 -11.95
C LYS A 163 14.26 21.04 -12.35
N GLY A 164 13.02 21.15 -11.88
CA GLY A 164 11.97 20.14 -12.01
C GLY A 164 12.22 18.92 -11.09
N LEU A 165 11.23 18.55 -10.26
CA LEU A 165 11.27 17.28 -9.54
C LEU A 165 10.96 16.16 -10.54
N ILE A 166 11.96 15.36 -10.88
CA ILE A 166 11.72 14.11 -11.57
C ILE A 166 11.23 13.13 -10.49
N ILE A 167 9.93 13.18 -10.22
CA ILE A 167 9.27 12.01 -9.63
C ILE A 167 9.46 10.94 -10.70
N PRO A 168 9.98 9.74 -10.37
CA PRO A 168 9.89 8.64 -11.31
C PRO A 168 8.44 8.62 -11.76
N GLU A 169 8.17 8.93 -13.05
CA GLU A 169 6.82 8.86 -13.57
C GLU A 169 6.33 7.49 -13.12
N GLU A 170 5.34 7.46 -12.24
CA GLU A 170 4.60 6.23 -12.08
C GLU A 170 4.15 5.92 -13.50
N GLU A 171 4.70 4.85 -14.09
CA GLU A 171 4.10 4.29 -15.29
C GLU A 171 2.62 4.37 -15.04
N GLU A 172 1.85 5.07 -15.89
CA GLU A 172 0.41 5.26 -15.68
C GLU A 172 -0.21 3.86 -15.60
N LYS A 173 -0.19 3.30 -14.38
CA LYS A 173 -0.74 1.97 -14.15
C LYS A 173 -2.23 2.07 -14.39
N GLU A 174 -2.72 1.32 -15.36
CA GLU A 174 -4.15 1.28 -15.64
C GLU A 174 -4.92 0.77 -14.43
N VAL A 175 -5.89 1.56 -13.98
CA VAL A 175 -6.77 1.18 -12.86
C VAL A 175 -7.70 0.06 -13.33
N LEU A 176 -7.66 -1.07 -12.62
CA LEU A 176 -8.57 -2.19 -12.85
C LEU A 176 -9.86 -2.05 -12.03
N ILE A 177 -9.72 -1.74 -10.75
CA ILE A 177 -10.84 -1.54 -9.81
C ILE A 177 -10.65 -0.22 -9.07
N SER A 178 -11.72 0.53 -8.91
CA SER A 178 -11.74 1.78 -8.16
C SER A 178 -12.89 1.81 -7.17
N LEU A 179 -12.58 2.01 -5.91
CA LEU A 179 -13.52 2.24 -4.81
C LEU A 179 -13.51 3.73 -4.47
N ARG A 180 -14.68 4.36 -4.38
CA ARG A 180 -14.85 5.76 -4.00
C ARG A 180 -15.91 5.89 -2.92
N ASP A 181 -15.50 6.33 -1.74
CA ASP A 181 -16.33 6.54 -0.55
C ASP A 181 -17.21 5.33 -0.20
N VAL A 182 -16.70 4.12 -0.44
CA VAL A 182 -17.48 2.89 -0.29
C VAL A 182 -17.77 2.62 1.18
N THR A 183 -19.06 2.48 1.49
CA THR A 183 -19.54 2.08 2.81
C THR A 183 -20.24 0.72 2.75
N LYS A 184 -20.22 0.00 3.88
CA LYS A 184 -20.98 -1.23 4.05
C LYS A 184 -21.56 -1.32 5.44
N GLU A 185 -22.86 -1.56 5.49
CA GLU A 185 -23.64 -1.70 6.69
C GLU A 185 -24.37 -3.05 6.71
N PHE A 186 -24.44 -3.64 7.89
CA PHE A 186 -25.20 -4.87 8.15
C PHE A 186 -26.20 -4.65 9.28
N PRO A 187 -27.39 -5.24 9.20
CA PRO A 187 -28.33 -5.25 10.31
C PRO A 187 -27.71 -5.94 11.53
N SER A 188 -27.84 -5.34 12.72
CA SER A 188 -27.31 -5.88 13.98
C SER A 188 -28.26 -5.56 15.13
N GLY A 189 -29.06 -6.55 15.54
CA GLY A 189 -30.12 -6.37 16.55
C GLY A 189 -31.09 -5.26 16.16
N ASP A 190 -31.31 -4.28 17.04
CA ASP A 190 -32.17 -3.10 16.78
C ASP A 190 -31.44 -1.97 16.04
N GLY A 191 -30.18 -2.18 15.59
CA GLY A 191 -29.35 -1.15 14.98
C GLY A 191 -28.66 -1.62 13.68
N VAL A 192 -27.66 -0.84 13.26
CA VAL A 192 -26.85 -1.09 12.08
C VAL A 192 -25.38 -1.11 12.48
N LEU A 193 -24.66 -2.12 12.02
CA LEU A 193 -23.21 -2.21 12.17
C LEU A 193 -22.56 -1.72 10.87
N GLN A 194 -21.91 -0.56 10.92
CA GLN A 194 -21.12 -0.07 9.79
C GLN A 194 -19.73 -0.71 9.80
N VAL A 195 -19.49 -1.60 8.83
CA VAL A 195 -18.24 -2.36 8.69
C VAL A 195 -17.22 -1.62 7.85
N LEU A 196 -17.63 -0.99 6.73
CA LEU A 196 -16.79 -0.12 5.91
C LEU A 196 -17.27 1.33 6.01
N LYS A 197 -16.33 2.27 6.13
CA LYS A 197 -16.60 3.66 6.53
C LYS A 197 -15.97 4.66 5.56
N GLY A 198 -16.30 4.58 4.27
CA GLY A 198 -15.78 5.47 3.24
C GLY A 198 -14.39 5.00 2.74
N ILE A 199 -14.36 3.83 2.10
CA ILE A 199 -13.15 3.28 1.49
C ILE A 199 -12.88 3.96 0.15
N ASN A 200 -11.67 4.51 0.00
CA ASN A 200 -11.12 5.02 -1.24
C ASN A 200 -9.88 4.21 -1.59
N LEU A 201 -9.92 3.41 -2.68
CA LEU A 201 -8.84 2.52 -3.08
C LEU A 201 -8.86 2.27 -4.59
N ASP A 202 -7.73 2.41 -5.25
CA ASP A 202 -7.50 1.91 -6.60
C ASP A 202 -6.69 0.62 -6.56
N ILE A 203 -7.07 -0.37 -7.35
CA ILE A 203 -6.32 -1.59 -7.63
C ILE A 203 -5.90 -1.48 -9.09
N TYR A 204 -4.60 -1.54 -9.34
CA TYR A 204 -4.03 -1.39 -10.68
C TYR A 204 -3.88 -2.75 -11.38
N LYS A 205 -3.81 -2.74 -12.71
CA LYS A 205 -3.51 -3.95 -13.48
C LYS A 205 -2.08 -4.43 -13.19
N ASN A 206 -1.90 -5.72 -13.21
CA ASN A 206 -0.60 -6.39 -13.06
C ASN A 206 0.12 -6.05 -11.75
N GLU A 207 -0.62 -5.85 -10.66
CA GLU A 207 -0.04 -5.65 -9.34
C GLU A 207 -0.42 -6.77 -8.37
N PHE A 208 0.45 -7.02 -7.42
CA PHE A 208 0.16 -7.79 -6.22
C PHE A 208 -0.13 -6.84 -5.05
N VAL A 209 -1.38 -6.75 -4.62
CA VAL A 209 -1.77 -5.94 -3.48
C VAL A 209 -2.14 -6.83 -2.29
N VAL A 210 -1.52 -6.55 -1.13
CA VAL A 210 -1.86 -7.23 0.13
C VAL A 210 -2.63 -6.29 1.04
N VAL A 211 -3.78 -6.78 1.54
CA VAL A 211 -4.61 -6.08 2.52
C VAL A 211 -4.38 -6.66 3.89
N LEU A 212 -3.77 -5.86 4.76
CA LEU A 212 -3.49 -6.19 6.16
C LEU A 212 -4.51 -5.57 7.10
N GLY A 213 -4.69 -6.19 8.25
CA GLY A 213 -5.46 -5.66 9.37
C GLY A 213 -5.92 -6.73 10.34
N GLU A 214 -6.40 -6.33 11.50
CA GLU A 214 -6.92 -7.22 12.52
C GLU A 214 -8.18 -7.99 12.05
N SER A 215 -8.49 -9.09 12.74
CA SER A 215 -9.74 -9.81 12.48
C SER A 215 -10.96 -8.90 12.73
N GLY A 216 -11.93 -8.94 11.81
CA GLY A 216 -13.16 -8.15 11.92
C GLY A 216 -13.04 -6.66 11.52
N CYS A 217 -11.88 -6.18 11.04
CA CYS A 217 -11.72 -4.77 10.65
C CYS A 217 -12.33 -4.42 9.27
N GLY A 218 -12.89 -5.41 8.52
CA GLY A 218 -13.59 -5.19 7.24
C GLY A 218 -12.87 -5.69 5.99
N LYS A 219 -11.69 -6.35 6.09
CA LYS A 219 -10.89 -6.83 4.93
C LYS A 219 -11.68 -7.74 3.99
N SER A 220 -12.24 -8.85 4.52
CA SER A 220 -13.00 -9.81 3.72
C SER A 220 -14.28 -9.18 3.15
N THR A 221 -14.91 -8.24 3.90
CA THR A 221 -16.07 -7.49 3.38
C THR A 221 -15.67 -6.61 2.19
N MET A 222 -14.54 -5.90 2.27
CA MET A 222 -14.03 -5.10 1.16
C MET A 222 -13.69 -5.99 -0.04
N MET A 223 -12.99 -7.10 0.18
CA MET A 223 -12.67 -8.06 -0.88
C MET A 223 -13.93 -8.66 -1.53
N ASN A 224 -14.96 -8.97 -0.74
CA ASN A 224 -16.23 -9.48 -1.27
C ASN A 224 -16.98 -8.46 -2.12
N ILE A 225 -16.91 -7.16 -1.77
CA ILE A 225 -17.47 -6.08 -2.60
C ILE A 225 -16.68 -5.97 -3.91
N VAL A 226 -15.35 -5.95 -3.85
CA VAL A 226 -14.48 -5.94 -5.04
C VAL A 226 -14.77 -7.14 -5.95
N GLY A 227 -15.04 -8.31 -5.39
CA GLY A 227 -15.36 -9.55 -6.12
C GLY A 227 -16.80 -9.67 -6.58
N GLY A 228 -17.67 -8.71 -6.27
CA GLY A 228 -19.10 -8.78 -6.60
C GLY A 228 -19.84 -9.91 -5.86
N MET A 229 -19.36 -10.33 -4.68
CA MET A 229 -20.01 -11.28 -3.79
C MET A 229 -20.92 -10.59 -2.77
N GLU A 230 -20.66 -9.33 -2.49
CA GLU A 230 -21.41 -8.50 -1.56
C GLU A 230 -21.68 -7.12 -2.19
N ALA A 231 -22.88 -6.58 -2.02
CA ALA A 231 -23.24 -5.25 -2.48
C ALA A 231 -22.71 -4.20 -1.49
N LEU A 232 -22.22 -3.05 -1.98
CA LEU A 232 -21.95 -1.89 -1.14
C LEU A 232 -23.26 -1.28 -0.62
N THR A 233 -23.22 -0.49 0.45
CA THR A 233 -24.38 0.24 0.97
C THR A 233 -24.46 1.62 0.32
N ASP A 234 -23.34 2.32 0.18
CA ASP A 234 -23.21 3.62 -0.48
C ASP A 234 -21.80 3.78 -1.04
N GLY A 235 -21.59 4.77 -1.91
CA GLY A 235 -20.33 5.01 -2.61
C GLY A 235 -20.33 4.45 -4.03
N LYS A 236 -19.14 4.31 -4.63
CA LYS A 236 -18.98 3.81 -6.00
C LYS A 236 -17.95 2.69 -6.11
N LEU A 237 -18.29 1.68 -6.90
CA LEU A 237 -17.39 0.65 -7.38
C LEU A 237 -17.27 0.78 -8.90
N LEU A 238 -16.08 1.05 -9.41
CA LEU A 238 -15.79 1.11 -10.84
C LEU A 238 -14.91 -0.08 -11.24
N VAL A 239 -15.20 -0.69 -12.37
CA VAL A 239 -14.41 -1.77 -12.99
C VAL A 239 -14.01 -1.32 -14.38
N GLU A 240 -12.73 -1.07 -14.63
CA GLU A 240 -12.25 -0.50 -15.90
C GLU A 240 -13.12 0.70 -16.35
N GLU A 241 -13.34 1.66 -15.42
CA GLU A 241 -14.17 2.87 -15.59
C GLU A 241 -15.69 2.64 -15.69
N LYS A 242 -16.17 1.39 -15.77
CA LYS A 242 -17.60 1.08 -15.74
C LYS A 242 -18.15 1.10 -14.32
N ASP A 243 -19.28 1.72 -14.13
CA ASP A 243 -19.97 1.76 -12.82
C ASP A 243 -20.62 0.41 -12.49
N PHE A 244 -20.13 -0.20 -11.43
CA PHE A 244 -20.61 -1.46 -10.84
C PHE A 244 -21.19 -1.25 -9.43
N SER A 245 -21.58 -0.02 -9.08
CA SER A 245 -22.13 0.29 -7.76
C SER A 245 -23.48 -0.39 -7.50
N HIS A 246 -24.30 -0.52 -8.56
CA HIS A 246 -25.64 -1.13 -8.50
C HIS A 246 -25.85 -2.13 -9.67
N PRO A 247 -25.03 -3.20 -9.77
CA PRO A 247 -25.11 -4.15 -10.87
C PRO A 247 -26.35 -5.04 -10.72
N THR A 248 -26.86 -5.54 -11.84
CA THR A 248 -27.88 -6.61 -11.85
C THR A 248 -27.23 -7.96 -11.53
N ASP A 249 -28.03 -8.97 -11.18
CA ASP A 249 -27.55 -10.33 -10.96
C ASP A 249 -26.85 -10.91 -12.21
N ALA A 250 -27.30 -10.51 -13.40
CA ALA A 250 -26.67 -10.91 -14.67
C ALA A 250 -25.28 -10.26 -14.81
N ASP A 251 -25.14 -8.98 -14.50
CA ASP A 251 -23.86 -8.26 -14.53
C ASP A 251 -22.87 -8.88 -13.54
N LEU A 252 -23.32 -9.18 -12.32
CA LEU A 252 -22.50 -9.83 -11.30
C LEU A 252 -22.06 -11.25 -11.72
N THR A 253 -22.94 -11.98 -12.36
CA THR A 253 -22.63 -13.33 -12.85
C THR A 253 -21.57 -13.28 -13.96
N GLU A 254 -21.73 -12.36 -14.92
CA GLU A 254 -20.75 -12.16 -15.98
C GLU A 254 -19.43 -11.64 -15.46
N PHE A 255 -19.45 -10.68 -14.53
CA PHE A 255 -18.27 -10.13 -13.88
C PHE A 255 -17.46 -11.23 -13.17
N ARG A 256 -18.09 -12.03 -12.30
CA ARG A 256 -17.44 -13.14 -11.60
C ARG A 256 -16.93 -14.21 -12.56
N ARG A 257 -17.65 -14.45 -13.65
CA ARG A 257 -17.27 -15.42 -14.68
C ARG A 257 -15.99 -15.00 -15.40
N LYS A 258 -15.92 -13.75 -15.88
CA LYS A 258 -14.86 -13.27 -16.78
C LYS A 258 -13.69 -12.59 -16.07
N TYR A 259 -13.95 -11.88 -14.95
CA TYR A 259 -12.95 -11.01 -14.34
C TYR A 259 -12.31 -11.59 -13.09
N ILE A 260 -13.04 -12.41 -12.32
CA ILE A 260 -12.66 -12.74 -10.94
C ILE A 260 -12.28 -14.21 -10.79
N GLY A 261 -11.08 -14.49 -10.27
CA GLY A 261 -10.69 -15.78 -9.70
C GLY A 261 -10.75 -15.69 -8.16
N PHE A 262 -11.38 -16.67 -7.49
CA PHE A 262 -11.42 -16.71 -6.03
C PHE A 262 -10.54 -17.85 -5.49
N ILE A 263 -9.73 -17.53 -4.49
CA ILE A 263 -8.96 -18.46 -3.67
C ILE A 263 -9.44 -18.30 -2.24
N PHE A 264 -10.13 -19.31 -1.72
CA PHE A 264 -10.72 -19.29 -0.39
C PHE A 264 -9.81 -19.96 0.64
N GLN A 265 -9.91 -19.54 1.89
CA GLN A 265 -9.24 -20.15 3.03
C GLN A 265 -9.58 -21.64 3.19
N SER A 266 -10.83 -22.04 2.91
CA SER A 266 -11.35 -23.41 3.08
C SER A 266 -11.25 -24.27 1.82
N TYR A 267 -10.44 -23.90 0.83
CA TYR A 267 -10.23 -24.56 -0.46
C TYR A 267 -11.50 -24.71 -1.32
N ASN A 268 -12.64 -25.07 -0.76
CA ASN A 268 -13.95 -25.26 -1.39
C ASN A 268 -13.92 -26.21 -2.60
N LEU A 269 -13.16 -27.30 -2.50
CA LEU A 269 -13.09 -28.33 -3.54
C LEU A 269 -14.31 -29.24 -3.47
N MET A 270 -14.72 -29.71 -4.63
CA MET A 270 -15.77 -30.73 -4.75
C MET A 270 -15.16 -32.10 -4.42
N PRO A 271 -15.60 -32.77 -3.31
CA PRO A 271 -14.93 -33.95 -2.80
C PRO A 271 -15.10 -35.19 -3.73
N ASN A 272 -16.09 -35.16 -4.61
CA ASN A 272 -16.40 -36.23 -5.55
C ASN A 272 -15.72 -36.09 -6.92
N LEU A 273 -14.96 -35.01 -7.12
CA LEU A 273 -14.19 -34.76 -8.33
C LEU A 273 -12.70 -34.82 -8.02
N THR A 274 -11.91 -35.32 -8.96
CA THR A 274 -10.44 -35.31 -8.90
C THR A 274 -9.91 -33.87 -8.97
N ALA A 275 -8.62 -33.67 -8.76
CA ALA A 275 -8.00 -32.35 -8.86
C ALA A 275 -8.25 -31.71 -10.23
N VAL A 276 -7.95 -32.44 -11.31
CA VAL A 276 -8.16 -31.93 -12.68
C VAL A 276 -9.64 -31.73 -13.01
N GLU A 277 -10.52 -32.56 -12.50
CA GLU A 277 -11.98 -32.40 -12.70
C GLU A 277 -12.54 -31.18 -11.96
N ASN A 278 -12.04 -30.86 -10.76
CA ASN A 278 -12.37 -29.64 -10.04
C ASN A 278 -11.99 -28.38 -10.86
N VAL A 279 -10.87 -28.42 -11.56
CA VAL A 279 -10.43 -27.34 -12.44
C VAL A 279 -11.28 -27.29 -13.71
N ARG A 280 -11.50 -28.44 -14.36
CA ARG A 280 -12.33 -28.59 -15.59
C ARG A 280 -13.74 -28.06 -15.38
N PHE A 281 -14.36 -28.36 -14.25
CA PHE A 281 -15.70 -27.88 -13.92
C PHE A 281 -15.83 -26.36 -14.01
N VAL A 282 -14.78 -25.62 -13.60
CA VAL A 282 -14.76 -24.17 -13.68
C VAL A 282 -14.38 -23.69 -15.09
N ALA A 283 -13.51 -24.41 -15.79
CA ALA A 283 -13.17 -24.14 -17.18
C ALA A 283 -14.40 -24.11 -18.10
N GLU A 284 -15.38 -24.98 -17.88
CA GLU A 284 -16.63 -25.04 -18.65
C GLU A 284 -17.53 -23.79 -18.51
N LEU A 285 -17.24 -22.91 -17.54
CA LEU A 285 -18.02 -21.68 -17.33
C LEU A 285 -17.59 -20.52 -18.25
N VAL A 286 -16.48 -20.63 -18.97
CA VAL A 286 -15.92 -19.56 -19.81
C VAL A 286 -15.64 -20.04 -21.23
N ASP A 287 -15.63 -19.09 -22.17
CA ASP A 287 -15.53 -19.41 -23.61
C ASP A 287 -14.10 -19.83 -24.02
N GLU A 288 -13.07 -19.25 -23.40
CA GLU A 288 -11.66 -19.49 -23.73
C GLU A 288 -10.83 -19.81 -22.47
N PRO A 289 -11.08 -20.95 -21.82
CA PRO A 289 -10.32 -21.33 -20.62
C PRO A 289 -8.88 -21.73 -20.98
N MET A 290 -8.02 -21.72 -19.95
CA MET A 290 -6.77 -22.44 -20.00
C MET A 290 -7.06 -23.95 -20.02
N ASP A 291 -6.19 -24.76 -20.61
CA ASP A 291 -6.30 -26.20 -20.48
C ASP A 291 -6.20 -26.63 -19.01
N SER A 292 -7.07 -27.52 -18.56
CA SER A 292 -7.16 -27.91 -17.16
C SER A 292 -5.91 -28.65 -16.66
N ALA A 293 -5.26 -29.42 -17.54
CA ALA A 293 -3.99 -30.09 -17.21
C ALA A 293 -2.84 -29.08 -17.16
N GLU A 294 -2.86 -28.07 -18.03
CA GLU A 294 -1.91 -26.95 -17.96
C GLU A 294 -2.08 -26.17 -16.65
N ALA A 295 -3.31 -25.86 -16.24
CA ALA A 295 -3.56 -25.16 -14.96
C ALA A 295 -3.07 -25.98 -13.75
N ILE A 296 -3.24 -27.31 -13.77
CA ILE A 296 -2.71 -28.21 -12.74
C ILE A 296 -1.18 -28.25 -12.77
N ALA A 297 -0.56 -28.22 -13.96
CA ALA A 297 0.90 -28.16 -14.09
C ALA A 297 1.50 -26.87 -13.53
N LYS A 298 0.85 -25.72 -13.76
CA LYS A 298 1.28 -24.42 -13.23
C LYS A 298 1.32 -24.36 -11.69
N VAL A 299 0.53 -25.17 -11.01
CA VAL A 299 0.55 -25.28 -9.54
C VAL A 299 1.38 -26.46 -9.05
N ASN A 300 2.22 -27.06 -9.91
CA ASN A 300 3.09 -28.19 -9.60
C ASN A 300 2.36 -29.43 -9.03
N LEU A 301 1.24 -29.82 -9.65
CA LEU A 301 0.42 -30.97 -9.25
C LEU A 301 0.12 -31.96 -10.37
N SER A 302 0.92 -31.99 -11.43
CA SER A 302 0.70 -32.90 -12.57
C SER A 302 0.63 -34.36 -12.16
N ASP A 303 1.46 -34.80 -11.19
CA ASP A 303 1.49 -36.15 -10.64
C ASP A 303 0.32 -36.48 -9.71
N ARG A 304 -0.51 -35.49 -9.38
CA ARG A 304 -1.68 -35.60 -8.49
C ARG A 304 -2.99 -35.23 -9.17
N ALA A 305 -2.98 -35.03 -10.49
CA ALA A 305 -4.14 -34.57 -11.25
C ALA A 305 -5.40 -35.46 -11.04
N ASP A 306 -5.21 -36.78 -10.92
CA ASP A 306 -6.28 -37.76 -10.76
C ASP A 306 -6.61 -38.07 -9.27
N ASN A 307 -5.97 -37.39 -8.31
CA ASN A 307 -6.26 -37.57 -6.89
C ASN A 307 -7.52 -36.81 -6.48
N TYR A 308 -8.33 -37.42 -5.62
CA TYR A 308 -9.46 -36.74 -4.96
C TYR A 308 -8.98 -35.84 -3.84
N PRO A 309 -9.75 -34.79 -3.46
CA PRO A 309 -9.36 -33.87 -2.39
C PRO A 309 -8.93 -34.55 -1.08
N GLY A 310 -9.64 -35.63 -0.68
CA GLY A 310 -9.32 -36.40 0.52
C GLY A 310 -7.97 -37.16 0.46
N GLN A 311 -7.32 -37.23 -0.71
CA GLN A 311 -6.02 -37.86 -0.93
C GLN A 311 -4.90 -36.83 -1.05
N LEU A 312 -5.22 -35.54 -0.95
CA LEU A 312 -4.32 -34.41 -1.07
C LEU A 312 -4.06 -33.77 0.29
N SER A 313 -2.81 -33.32 0.52
CA SER A 313 -2.49 -32.48 1.69
C SER A 313 -3.21 -31.11 1.60
N GLY A 314 -3.30 -30.38 2.72
CA GLY A 314 -3.92 -29.06 2.74
C GLY A 314 -3.31 -28.08 1.71
N GLY A 315 -1.98 -28.05 1.60
CA GLY A 315 -1.31 -27.23 0.60
C GLY A 315 -1.54 -27.67 -0.83
N GLN A 316 -1.66 -29.00 -1.08
CA GLN A 316 -2.03 -29.51 -2.39
C GLN A 316 -3.47 -29.12 -2.74
N GLN A 317 -4.42 -29.22 -1.79
CA GLN A 317 -5.79 -28.76 -1.98
C GLN A 317 -5.85 -27.26 -2.27
N GLN A 318 -5.03 -26.45 -1.57
CA GLN A 318 -4.93 -25.01 -1.83
C GLN A 318 -4.40 -24.73 -3.24
N ARG A 319 -3.38 -25.46 -3.67
CA ARG A 319 -2.86 -25.33 -5.04
C ARG A 319 -3.88 -25.74 -6.11
N VAL A 320 -4.72 -26.75 -5.87
CA VAL A 320 -5.87 -27.06 -6.74
C VAL A 320 -6.88 -25.90 -6.75
N SER A 321 -7.15 -25.27 -5.59
CA SER A 321 -8.01 -24.07 -5.52
C SER A 321 -7.44 -22.91 -6.36
N ILE A 322 -6.12 -22.73 -6.34
CA ILE A 322 -5.43 -21.74 -7.20
C ILE A 322 -5.57 -22.12 -8.69
N ALA A 323 -5.31 -23.38 -9.07
CA ALA A 323 -5.49 -23.84 -10.45
C ALA A 323 -6.91 -23.58 -10.95
N ARG A 324 -7.91 -23.82 -10.09
CA ARG A 324 -9.32 -23.53 -10.37
C ARG A 324 -9.59 -22.02 -10.54
N ALA A 325 -8.87 -21.16 -9.84
CA ALA A 325 -9.00 -19.71 -9.99
C ALA A 325 -8.41 -19.24 -11.33
N ILE A 326 -7.22 -19.73 -11.71
CA ILE A 326 -6.49 -19.27 -12.91
C ILE A 326 -7.02 -19.84 -14.23
N VAL A 327 -7.66 -21.01 -14.21
CA VAL A 327 -8.14 -21.68 -15.44
C VAL A 327 -9.04 -20.80 -16.30
N LYS A 328 -9.75 -19.84 -15.69
CA LYS A 328 -10.60 -18.87 -16.38
C LYS A 328 -9.83 -17.70 -17.02
N ARG A 329 -8.53 -17.61 -16.78
CA ARG A 329 -7.72 -16.43 -17.14
C ARG A 329 -8.30 -15.11 -16.62
N PRO A 330 -8.55 -15.02 -15.28
CA PRO A 330 -9.20 -13.85 -14.70
C PRO A 330 -8.28 -12.62 -14.78
N LYS A 331 -8.88 -11.42 -14.79
CA LYS A 331 -8.11 -10.16 -14.67
C LYS A 331 -7.68 -9.87 -13.23
N LEU A 332 -8.43 -10.39 -12.25
CA LEU A 332 -8.19 -10.20 -10.82
C LEU A 332 -8.39 -11.51 -10.06
N ILE A 333 -7.40 -11.90 -9.28
CA ILE A 333 -7.50 -12.99 -8.31
C ILE A 333 -7.69 -12.37 -6.92
N LEU A 334 -8.71 -12.84 -6.21
CA LEU A 334 -9.02 -12.49 -4.84
C LEU A 334 -8.69 -13.67 -3.93
N ALA A 335 -7.71 -13.50 -3.05
CA ALA A 335 -7.24 -14.54 -2.15
C ALA A 335 -7.54 -14.18 -0.69
N ASP A 336 -8.44 -14.94 -0.04
CA ASP A 336 -8.80 -14.75 1.35
C ASP A 336 -8.00 -15.71 2.24
N GLU A 337 -7.00 -15.17 2.92
CA GLU A 337 -6.16 -15.91 3.88
C GLU A 337 -5.63 -17.27 3.33
N PRO A 338 -5.00 -17.30 2.14
CA PRO A 338 -4.71 -18.55 1.42
C PRO A 338 -3.71 -19.47 2.14
N THR A 339 -3.01 -18.98 3.17
CA THR A 339 -1.99 -19.72 3.93
C THR A 339 -2.37 -19.97 5.39
N ALA A 340 -3.51 -19.48 5.88
CA ALA A 340 -3.87 -19.50 7.30
C ALA A 340 -3.97 -20.91 7.92
N ALA A 341 -4.27 -21.93 7.10
CA ALA A 341 -4.40 -23.33 7.56
C ALA A 341 -3.18 -24.20 7.23
N LEU A 342 -2.03 -23.58 6.83
CA LEU A 342 -0.86 -24.29 6.34
C LEU A 342 0.33 -24.07 7.26
N ASP A 343 1.24 -25.05 7.29
CA ASP A 343 2.54 -24.88 7.89
C ASP A 343 3.44 -23.96 7.05
N TYR A 344 4.55 -23.48 7.63
CA TYR A 344 5.47 -22.56 6.98
C TYR A 344 5.94 -23.02 5.61
N THR A 345 6.49 -24.25 5.50
CA THR A 345 7.04 -24.76 4.23
C THR A 345 5.98 -24.80 3.14
N THR A 346 4.81 -25.32 3.48
CA THR A 346 3.67 -25.39 2.57
C THR A 346 3.13 -24.01 2.19
N SER A 347 3.19 -23.05 3.13
CA SER A 347 2.81 -21.65 2.86
C SER A 347 3.73 -21.01 1.82
N ILE A 348 5.05 -21.21 1.93
CA ILE A 348 6.01 -20.72 0.93
C ILE A 348 5.75 -21.33 -0.45
N GLU A 349 5.44 -22.63 -0.55
CA GLU A 349 5.09 -23.27 -1.82
C GLU A 349 3.84 -22.65 -2.46
N VAL A 350 2.82 -22.34 -1.66
CA VAL A 350 1.59 -21.68 -2.13
C VAL A 350 1.86 -20.23 -2.56
N LEU A 351 2.63 -19.48 -1.77
CA LEU A 351 2.98 -18.09 -2.09
C LEU A 351 3.84 -18.00 -3.35
N LYS A 352 4.75 -18.94 -3.58
CA LYS A 352 5.53 -19.01 -4.82
C LYS A 352 4.64 -19.17 -6.04
N VAL A 353 3.63 -20.04 -5.98
CA VAL A 353 2.65 -20.18 -7.08
C VAL A 353 1.91 -18.85 -7.31
N VAL A 354 1.53 -18.14 -6.25
CA VAL A 354 0.88 -16.82 -6.40
C VAL A 354 1.84 -15.81 -7.02
N GLU A 355 3.10 -15.81 -6.62
CA GLU A 355 4.15 -14.96 -7.19
C GLU A 355 4.35 -15.22 -8.69
N ASP A 356 4.46 -16.48 -9.10
CA ASP A 356 4.61 -16.87 -10.51
C ASP A 356 3.41 -16.37 -11.35
N ILE A 357 2.19 -16.46 -10.82
CA ILE A 357 0.97 -15.96 -11.49
C ILE A 357 1.02 -14.44 -11.70
N VAL A 358 1.49 -13.68 -10.72
CA VAL A 358 1.61 -12.23 -10.83
C VAL A 358 2.70 -11.84 -11.81
N ARG A 359 3.91 -12.41 -11.65
CA ARG A 359 5.11 -11.99 -12.39
C ARG A 359 5.15 -12.51 -13.82
N ASP A 360 4.76 -13.76 -14.03
CA ASP A 360 4.89 -14.41 -15.34
C ASP A 360 3.65 -14.21 -16.20
N GLU A 361 2.45 -14.16 -15.60
CA GLU A 361 1.19 -14.05 -16.33
C GLU A 361 0.62 -12.62 -16.32
N GLY A 362 1.19 -11.71 -15.52
CA GLY A 362 0.71 -10.34 -15.37
C GLY A 362 -0.71 -10.27 -14.80
N THR A 363 -1.13 -11.26 -14.00
CA THR A 363 -2.46 -11.27 -13.40
C THR A 363 -2.47 -10.43 -12.13
N THR A 364 -3.43 -9.54 -11.98
CA THR A 364 -3.60 -8.77 -10.75
C THR A 364 -4.03 -9.68 -9.61
N VAL A 365 -3.41 -9.56 -8.44
CA VAL A 365 -3.79 -10.31 -7.24
C VAL A 365 -4.06 -9.36 -6.07
N MET A 366 -5.21 -9.50 -5.44
CA MET A 366 -5.52 -8.90 -4.15
C MET A 366 -5.62 -9.99 -3.10
N MET A 367 -4.72 -9.98 -2.13
CA MET A 367 -4.68 -10.95 -1.04
C MET A 367 -5.03 -10.28 0.28
N VAL A 368 -5.95 -10.90 1.03
CA VAL A 368 -6.23 -10.54 2.41
C VAL A 368 -5.46 -11.47 3.33
N THR A 369 -4.73 -10.92 4.28
CA THR A 369 -4.03 -11.70 5.31
C THR A 369 -3.87 -10.89 6.60
N HIS A 370 -3.61 -11.58 7.70
CA HIS A 370 -3.19 -10.98 8.97
C HIS A 370 -1.68 -11.17 9.22
N ASN A 371 -0.96 -11.89 8.34
CA ASN A 371 0.49 -12.09 8.47
C ASN A 371 1.26 -10.94 7.79
N PRO A 372 1.98 -10.08 8.54
CA PRO A 372 2.71 -8.95 7.98
C PRO A 372 3.91 -9.37 7.13
N GLU A 373 4.48 -10.58 7.34
CA GLU A 373 5.61 -11.04 6.56
C GLU A 373 5.24 -11.26 5.08
N ILE A 374 4.02 -11.76 4.82
CA ILE A 374 3.52 -11.95 3.45
C ILE A 374 3.42 -10.61 2.71
N ALA A 375 3.15 -9.52 3.43
CA ALA A 375 3.06 -8.20 2.82
C ALA A 375 4.36 -7.71 2.20
N LYS A 376 5.51 -8.26 2.63
CA LYS A 376 6.83 -7.89 2.07
C LYS A 376 7.02 -8.31 0.60
N MET A 377 6.25 -9.28 0.11
CA MET A 377 6.31 -9.70 -1.29
C MET A 377 5.31 -8.96 -2.20
N ALA A 378 4.43 -8.15 -1.64
CA ALA A 378 3.45 -7.38 -2.39
C ALA A 378 4.08 -6.12 -3.01
N ASP A 379 3.58 -5.70 -4.18
CA ASP A 379 3.92 -4.40 -4.76
C ASP A 379 3.35 -3.26 -3.92
N ARG A 380 2.18 -3.51 -3.30
CA ARG A 380 1.50 -2.53 -2.47
C ARG A 380 0.77 -3.18 -1.28
N VAL A 381 0.90 -2.53 -0.13
CA VAL A 381 0.28 -2.97 1.14
C VAL A 381 -0.77 -1.96 1.58
N VAL A 382 -2.00 -2.42 1.76
CA VAL A 382 -3.12 -1.62 2.23
C VAL A 382 -3.45 -2.03 3.67
N LYS A 383 -3.21 -1.17 4.64
CA LYS A 383 -3.62 -1.42 6.04
C LYS A 383 -5.06 -0.97 6.25
N VAL A 384 -5.91 -1.88 6.74
CA VAL A 384 -7.31 -1.59 7.10
C VAL A 384 -7.46 -1.65 8.62
N ARG A 385 -8.04 -0.59 9.21
CA ARG A 385 -8.33 -0.49 10.63
C ARG A 385 -9.74 0.08 10.86
N SER A 386 -10.54 -0.61 11.66
CA SER A 386 -11.89 -0.14 12.04
C SER A 386 -12.79 0.29 10.88
N GLY A 387 -12.69 -0.38 9.72
CA GLY A 387 -13.49 -0.11 8.53
C GLY A 387 -12.98 1.02 7.64
N LYS A 388 -11.76 1.52 7.87
CA LYS A 388 -11.10 2.56 7.06
C LYS A 388 -9.74 2.08 6.56
N ILE A 389 -9.23 2.69 5.49
CA ILE A 389 -7.84 2.54 5.08
C ILE A 389 -7.00 3.43 6.00
N ALA A 390 -6.14 2.82 6.79
CA ALA A 390 -5.22 3.52 7.69
C ALA A 390 -3.97 3.98 6.94
N SER A 391 -3.42 3.13 6.04
CA SER A 391 -2.28 3.51 5.21
C SER A 391 -2.22 2.67 3.94
N ILE A 392 -1.54 3.19 2.92
CA ILE A 392 -1.16 2.46 1.71
C ILE A 392 0.35 2.62 1.58
N LYS A 393 1.08 1.49 1.56
CA LYS A 393 2.53 1.45 1.36
C LYS A 393 2.86 0.77 0.04
N ARG A 394 3.85 1.27 -0.70
CA ARG A 394 4.39 0.64 -1.91
C ARG A 394 5.72 -0.02 -1.56
N ASN A 395 5.95 -1.24 -1.99
CA ASN A 395 7.25 -1.88 -1.91
C ASN A 395 8.00 -1.62 -3.21
N LEU A 396 9.14 -0.96 -3.13
CA LEU A 396 10.01 -0.73 -4.29
C LEU A 396 10.79 -2.00 -4.68
N HIS A 397 11.03 -2.86 -3.71
CA HIS A 397 11.75 -4.13 -3.86
C HIS A 397 10.96 -5.24 -3.16
N PRO A 398 9.86 -5.72 -3.77
CA PRO A 398 9.11 -6.85 -3.20
C PRO A 398 10.00 -8.08 -3.06
N LEU A 399 9.97 -8.73 -1.90
CA LEU A 399 10.71 -9.96 -1.64
C LEU A 399 10.12 -11.13 -2.44
N HIS A 400 10.96 -12.10 -2.75
CA HIS A 400 10.50 -13.39 -3.26
C HIS A 400 9.87 -14.22 -2.13
N ALA A 401 8.93 -15.11 -2.46
CA ALA A 401 8.30 -15.98 -1.48
C ALA A 401 9.31 -16.77 -0.64
N GLU A 402 10.43 -17.19 -1.25
CA GLU A 402 11.49 -17.98 -0.61
C GLU A 402 12.33 -17.15 0.38
N GLU A 403 12.27 -15.82 0.33
CA GLU A 403 13.00 -14.90 1.22
C GLU A 403 12.22 -14.55 2.49
N LEU A 404 10.92 -14.91 2.54
CA LEU A 404 10.09 -14.64 3.71
C LEU A 404 10.51 -15.51 4.89
N VAL A 405 10.45 -14.95 6.12
CA VAL A 405 10.78 -15.65 7.36
C VAL A 405 9.79 -15.23 8.44
N TRP A 406 9.00 -16.18 9.00
CA TRP A 406 8.10 -15.96 10.15
C TRP A 406 8.03 -17.17 11.07
#